data_8a6a58d487d496ec4ca86872a9adcd97
#
_entry.id   8a6a58d487d496ec4ca86872a9adcd97
#
_cell.length_a   1.000
_cell.length_b   1.000
_cell.length_c   1.000
_cell.angle_alpha   90.00
_cell.angle_beta   90.00
_cell.angle_gamma   90.00
#
_symmetry.space_group_name_H-M   'P 1'
#
loop_
_entity.id
_entity.type
_entity.pdbx_description
1 polymer ?
#
loop_
_entity_poly.entity_id
_entity_poly.type
_entity_poly.pdbx_seq_one_letter_code
_entity_poly.pdbx_strand_id
1 'polypeptide(L)'
;MSISHSYDASYEIPALIIDTQVSNAETGKKVTIRAKIDTGADLTDIPQVLRERLDLLPFSEEYIRYADGRIERKPTYLVNCSLDGFDFESIEVTLSNRNYVLIGRNILNQLKLICDGKALTFTILDP
;
A
#
# COMPACT_ATOMS: atom_id res chain seq x y z
N MET A 1 -19.84 -4.38 5.48
CA MET A 1 -19.91 -5.08 4.18
C MET A 1 -18.55 -5.64 3.84
N SER A 2 -18.49 -6.82 3.26
CA SER A 2 -17.25 -7.44 2.82
C SER A 2 -17.32 -7.71 1.32
N ILE A 3 -16.17 -7.54 0.64
CA ILE A 3 -16.05 -7.82 -0.78
C ILE A 3 -14.89 -8.79 -0.95
N SER A 4 -15.15 -9.90 -1.66
CA SER A 4 -14.10 -10.85 -2.01
C SER A 4 -13.53 -10.53 -3.39
N HIS A 5 -12.22 -10.68 -3.49
CA HIS A 5 -11.46 -10.44 -4.71
C HIS A 5 -10.77 -11.73 -5.15
N SER A 6 -10.66 -11.92 -6.45
CA SER A 6 -9.80 -12.97 -6.99
C SER A 6 -8.35 -12.52 -6.95
N TYR A 7 -7.42 -13.45 -6.74
CA TYR A 7 -6.01 -13.17 -6.96
C TYR A 7 -5.79 -12.79 -8.44
N ASP A 8 -4.79 -11.96 -8.69
CA ASP A 8 -4.40 -11.60 -10.05
C ASP A 8 -3.61 -12.75 -10.69
N ALA A 9 -4.24 -13.45 -11.63
CA ALA A 9 -3.68 -14.61 -12.30
C ALA A 9 -2.73 -14.23 -13.45
N SER A 10 -2.52 -12.95 -13.74
CA SER A 10 -1.51 -12.51 -14.70
C SER A 10 -0.08 -12.73 -14.20
N TYR A 11 0.08 -12.88 -12.89
CA TYR A 11 1.35 -13.29 -12.29
C TYR A 11 1.51 -14.81 -12.44
N GLU A 12 2.74 -15.27 -12.65
CA GLU A 12 3.05 -16.71 -12.72
C GLU A 12 2.55 -17.44 -11.47
N ILE A 13 2.83 -16.87 -10.29
CA ILE A 13 2.20 -17.25 -9.03
C ILE A 13 1.18 -16.18 -8.71
N PRO A 14 -0.13 -16.48 -8.75
CA PRO A 14 -1.17 -15.49 -8.54
C PRO A 14 -0.98 -14.67 -7.26
N ALA A 15 -1.25 -13.37 -7.34
CA ALA A 15 -0.95 -12.41 -6.28
C ALA A 15 -2.20 -11.65 -5.83
N LEU A 16 -2.16 -11.16 -4.59
CA LEU A 16 -3.22 -10.35 -4.00
C LEU A 16 -3.07 -8.89 -4.48
N ILE A 17 -3.80 -8.55 -5.52
CA ILE A 17 -3.78 -7.23 -6.14
C ILE A 17 -5.16 -6.59 -6.01
N ILE A 18 -5.19 -5.33 -5.63
CA ILE A 18 -6.41 -4.53 -5.50
C ILE A 18 -6.10 -3.09 -5.89
N ASP A 19 -7.06 -2.39 -6.47
CA ASP A 19 -6.89 -0.96 -6.71
C ASP A 19 -7.01 -0.19 -5.40
N THR A 20 -6.14 0.80 -5.23
CA THR A 20 -6.18 1.72 -4.10
C THR A 20 -6.22 3.15 -4.60
N GLN A 21 -6.80 4.03 -3.81
CA GLN A 21 -6.74 5.46 -4.05
C GLN A 21 -5.76 6.06 -3.06
N VAL A 22 -4.75 6.77 -3.58
CA VAL A 22 -3.75 7.49 -2.77
C VAL A 22 -3.98 8.97 -2.97
N SER A 23 -4.01 9.73 -1.89
CA SER A 23 -4.28 11.16 -1.97
C SER A 23 -3.39 11.97 -1.02
N ASN A 24 -3.17 13.23 -1.42
CA ASN A 24 -2.59 14.23 -0.54
C ASN A 24 -3.68 14.71 0.43
N ALA A 25 -3.45 14.54 1.73
CA ALA A 25 -4.43 14.87 2.77
C ALA A 25 -4.78 16.37 2.80
N GLU A 26 -3.88 17.24 2.34
CA GLU A 26 -4.08 18.71 2.40
C GLU A 26 -4.74 19.26 1.14
N THR A 27 -4.31 18.80 -0.03
CA THR A 27 -4.78 19.35 -1.32
C THR A 27 -5.94 18.60 -1.92
N GLY A 28 -6.17 17.34 -1.51
CA GLY A 28 -7.17 16.46 -2.09
C GLY A 28 -6.77 15.87 -3.44
N LYS A 29 -5.58 16.19 -3.97
CA LYS A 29 -5.08 15.54 -5.18
C LYS A 29 -5.00 14.04 -4.94
N LYS A 30 -5.48 13.25 -5.90
CA LYS A 30 -5.57 11.81 -5.74
C LYS A 30 -5.31 11.07 -7.05
N VAL A 31 -4.95 9.80 -6.89
CA VAL A 31 -4.72 8.88 -8.00
C VAL A 31 -5.24 7.51 -7.61
N THR A 32 -5.84 6.80 -8.57
CA THR A 32 -6.18 5.38 -8.39
C THR A 32 -5.08 4.56 -9.04
N ILE A 33 -4.56 3.60 -8.31
CA ILE A 33 -3.40 2.82 -8.73
C ILE A 33 -3.50 1.40 -8.17
N ARG A 34 -2.90 0.46 -8.87
CA ARG A 34 -2.81 -0.92 -8.41
C ARG A 34 -1.96 -1.03 -7.15
N ALA A 35 -2.39 -1.88 -6.25
CA ALA A 35 -1.68 -2.16 -5.01
C ALA A 35 -1.54 -3.65 -4.81
N LYS A 36 -0.38 -4.06 -4.31
CA LYS A 36 -0.09 -5.42 -3.92
C LYS A 36 -0.07 -5.50 -2.40
N ILE A 37 -0.77 -6.47 -1.85
CA ILE A 37 -0.79 -6.69 -0.41
C ILE A 37 0.50 -7.41 0.00
N ASP A 38 1.23 -6.82 0.95
CA ASP A 38 2.51 -7.35 1.41
C ASP A 38 2.58 -7.35 2.93
N THR A 39 2.30 -8.51 3.53
CA THR A 39 2.37 -8.68 4.99
C THR A 39 3.79 -8.64 5.54
N GLY A 40 4.79 -8.70 4.68
CA GLY A 40 6.21 -8.60 5.06
C GLY A 40 6.74 -7.18 5.15
N ALA A 41 5.99 -6.18 4.66
CA ALA A 41 6.42 -4.79 4.69
C ALA A 41 5.90 -4.09 5.94
N ASP A 42 6.79 -3.37 6.66
CA ASP A 42 6.41 -2.58 7.82
C ASP A 42 5.58 -1.37 7.43
N LEU A 43 6.05 -0.63 6.43
CA LEU A 43 5.42 0.56 5.92
C LEU A 43 4.88 0.31 4.51
N THR A 44 3.79 1.00 4.20
CA THR A 44 3.28 1.08 2.84
C THR A 44 4.29 1.84 1.98
N ASP A 45 4.47 1.40 0.74
CA ASP A 45 5.41 1.98 -0.21
C ASP A 45 4.66 2.40 -1.47
N ILE A 46 4.95 3.59 -1.97
CA ILE A 46 4.28 4.11 -3.16
C ILE A 46 5.30 4.43 -4.25
N PRO A 47 4.89 4.42 -5.52
CA PRO A 47 5.78 4.83 -6.61
C PRO A 47 6.30 6.25 -6.42
N GLN A 48 7.60 6.44 -6.62
CA GLN A 48 8.23 7.75 -6.42
C GLN A 48 7.66 8.84 -7.35
N VAL A 49 7.10 8.46 -8.50
CA VAL A 49 6.46 9.42 -9.40
C VAL A 49 5.25 10.11 -8.77
N LEU A 50 4.65 9.51 -7.74
CA LEU A 50 3.50 10.10 -7.04
C LEU A 50 3.89 11.29 -6.17
N ARG A 51 5.16 11.44 -5.80
CA ARG A 51 5.61 12.57 -5.00
C ARG A 51 5.27 13.90 -5.69
N GLU A 52 5.62 14.02 -6.97
CA GLU A 52 5.32 15.23 -7.74
C GLU A 52 3.84 15.32 -8.12
N ARG A 53 3.25 14.21 -8.55
CA ARG A 53 1.84 14.18 -8.97
C ARG A 53 0.89 14.60 -7.85
N LEU A 54 1.22 14.26 -6.62
CA LEU A 54 0.39 14.55 -5.45
C LEU A 54 0.94 15.71 -4.60
N ASP A 55 2.01 16.36 -5.03
CA ASP A 55 2.66 17.47 -4.31
C ASP A 55 3.02 17.09 -2.86
N LEU A 56 3.58 15.91 -2.65
CA LEU A 56 3.91 15.42 -1.32
C LEU A 56 5.18 16.09 -0.79
N LEU A 57 5.15 16.45 0.49
CA LEU A 57 6.30 17.01 1.21
C LEU A 57 6.84 15.98 2.19
N PRO A 58 8.18 15.93 2.40
CA PRO A 58 8.76 15.02 3.38
C PRO A 58 8.16 15.25 4.77
N PHE A 59 7.85 14.13 5.46
CA PHE A 59 7.31 14.14 6.81
C PHE A 59 8.37 13.80 7.84
N SER A 60 9.12 12.71 7.61
CA SER A 60 10.11 12.19 8.54
C SER A 60 11.16 11.39 7.78
N GLU A 61 12.03 10.72 8.49
CA GLU A 61 12.99 9.79 7.93
C GLU A 61 12.96 8.49 8.71
N GLU A 62 13.12 7.37 8.00
CA GLU A 62 13.15 6.04 8.59
C GLU A 62 14.34 5.25 8.07
N TYR A 63 14.83 4.35 8.91
CA TYR A 63 15.86 3.39 8.50
C TYR A 63 15.15 2.16 7.94
N ILE A 64 15.43 1.87 6.66
CA ILE A 64 14.84 0.73 5.97
C ILE A 64 15.88 -0.38 5.87
N ARG A 65 15.56 -1.55 6.40
CA ARG A 65 16.38 -2.75 6.27
C ARG A 65 15.89 -3.59 5.11
N TYR A 66 16.78 -3.85 4.17
CA TYR A 66 16.50 -4.70 3.02
C TYR A 66 16.84 -6.16 3.32
N ALA A 67 16.32 -7.07 2.49
CA ALA A 67 16.53 -8.51 2.65
C ALA A 67 18.01 -8.91 2.58
N ASP A 68 18.85 -8.13 1.88
CA ASP A 68 20.29 -8.36 1.79
C ASP A 68 21.08 -7.84 3.01
N GLY A 69 20.38 -7.33 4.04
CA GLY A 69 20.98 -6.79 5.25
C GLY A 69 21.37 -5.31 5.15
N ARG A 70 21.28 -4.71 3.98
CA ARG A 70 21.58 -3.29 3.78
C ARG A 70 20.56 -2.44 4.52
N ILE A 71 21.03 -1.33 5.11
CA ILE A 71 20.18 -0.35 5.79
C ILE A 71 20.33 0.99 5.09
N GLU A 72 19.22 1.61 4.71
CA GLU A 72 19.17 2.95 4.16
C GLU A 72 18.31 3.86 5.01
N ARG A 73 18.72 5.13 5.11
CA ARG A 73 17.91 6.19 5.69
C ARG A 73 17.11 6.84 4.56
N LYS A 74 15.78 6.79 4.65
CA LYS A 74 14.89 7.31 3.60
C LYS A 74 13.90 8.31 4.16
N PRO A 75 13.56 9.37 3.40
CA PRO A 75 12.45 10.23 3.77
C PRO A 75 11.13 9.47 3.66
N THR A 76 10.20 9.83 4.53
CA THR A 76 8.84 9.33 4.49
C THR A 76 7.87 10.46 4.21
N TYR A 77 6.66 10.12 3.78
CA TYR A 77 5.62 11.05 3.40
C TYR A 77 4.32 10.59 4.03
N LEU A 78 3.38 11.51 4.23
CA LEU A 78 2.05 11.16 4.71
C LEU A 78 1.05 11.27 3.57
N VAL A 79 0.24 10.23 3.42
CA VAL A 79 -0.84 10.17 2.44
C VAL A 79 -2.10 9.62 3.09
N ASN A 80 -3.24 9.84 2.44
CA ASN A 80 -4.45 9.08 2.73
C ASN A 80 -4.59 7.97 1.70
N CYS A 81 -5.04 6.81 2.15
CA CYS A 81 -5.28 5.67 1.28
C CYS A 81 -6.70 5.17 1.45
N SER A 82 -7.27 4.60 0.39
CA SER A 82 -8.60 4.01 0.42
C SER A 82 -8.55 2.64 -0.27
N LEU A 83 -9.09 1.62 0.39
CA LEU A 83 -9.21 0.25 -0.09
C LEU A 83 -10.62 -0.25 0.17
N ASP A 84 -11.33 -0.74 -0.85
CA ASP A 84 -12.66 -1.33 -0.70
C ASP A 84 -13.65 -0.43 0.09
N GLY A 85 -13.51 0.89 -0.05
CA GLY A 85 -14.34 1.82 0.70
C GLY A 85 -13.88 2.09 2.14
N PHE A 86 -12.82 1.43 2.60
CA PHE A 86 -12.20 1.75 3.90
C PHE A 86 -11.16 2.84 3.70
N ASP A 87 -11.26 3.89 4.51
CA ASP A 87 -10.35 5.04 4.44
C ASP A 87 -9.32 4.99 5.55
N PHE A 88 -8.07 5.24 5.19
CA PHE A 88 -6.94 5.29 6.11
C PHE A 88 -6.28 6.65 5.98
N GLU A 89 -6.28 7.42 7.06
CA GLU A 89 -5.74 8.78 7.07
C GLU A 89 -4.32 8.81 7.61
N SER A 90 -3.52 9.73 7.08
CA SER A 90 -2.16 10.03 7.56
C SER A 90 -1.28 8.79 7.66
N ILE A 91 -1.25 8.03 6.57
CA ILE A 91 -0.42 6.83 6.48
C ILE A 91 1.00 7.23 6.08
N GLU A 92 1.96 6.83 6.88
CA GLU A 92 3.38 7.04 6.56
C GLU A 92 3.82 6.08 5.47
N VAL A 93 4.42 6.61 4.41
CA VAL A 93 4.84 5.82 3.26
C VAL A 93 6.28 6.12 2.88
N THR A 94 6.94 5.13 2.28
CA THR A 94 8.22 5.28 1.60
C THR A 94 7.99 5.37 0.10
N LEU A 95 9.01 5.82 -0.63
CA LEU A 95 8.98 5.86 -2.09
C LEU A 95 9.92 4.82 -2.68
N SER A 96 9.53 4.24 -3.80
CA SER A 96 10.38 3.34 -4.57
C SER A 96 10.16 3.52 -6.06
N ASN A 97 10.98 2.86 -6.86
CA ASN A 97 10.84 2.90 -8.32
C ASN A 97 9.87 1.85 -8.87
N ARG A 98 9.05 1.24 -8.02
CA ARG A 98 7.96 0.37 -8.48
C ARG A 98 6.89 1.20 -9.19
N ASN A 99 6.07 0.54 -9.98
CA ASN A 99 4.92 1.16 -10.65
C ASN A 99 3.57 0.78 -10.01
N TYR A 100 3.62 0.25 -8.80
CA TYR A 100 2.45 -0.11 -8.00
C TYR A 100 2.70 0.19 -6.52
N VAL A 101 1.63 0.25 -5.73
CA VAL A 101 1.71 0.45 -4.28
C VAL A 101 1.93 -0.90 -3.60
N LEU A 102 2.79 -0.94 -2.59
CA LEU A 102 2.86 -2.07 -1.65
C LEU A 102 2.09 -1.69 -0.40
N ILE A 103 1.03 -2.41 -0.09
CA ILE A 103 0.27 -2.21 1.13
C ILE A 103 0.98 -2.93 2.27
N GLY A 104 1.53 -2.18 3.19
CA GLY A 104 2.26 -2.69 4.34
C GLY A 104 1.38 -2.86 5.58
N ARG A 105 2.01 -3.32 6.66
CA ARG A 105 1.30 -3.61 7.91
C ARG A 105 0.74 -2.37 8.60
N ASN A 106 1.28 -1.18 8.32
CA ASN A 106 0.70 0.04 8.89
C ASN A 106 -0.73 0.31 8.40
N ILE A 107 -1.14 -0.28 7.28
CA ILE A 107 -2.53 -0.34 6.84
C ILE A 107 -3.17 -1.67 7.27
N LEU A 108 -2.51 -2.80 6.99
CA LEU A 108 -3.07 -4.13 7.20
C LEU A 108 -3.42 -4.40 8.66
N ASN A 109 -2.68 -3.81 9.60
CA ASN A 109 -2.96 -3.96 11.03
C ASN A 109 -4.21 -3.20 11.49
N GLN A 110 -4.84 -2.43 10.60
CA GLN A 110 -6.08 -1.70 10.89
C GLN A 110 -7.32 -2.40 10.35
N LEU A 111 -7.17 -3.57 9.73
CA LEU A 111 -8.29 -4.30 9.14
C LEU A 111 -8.11 -5.81 9.33
N LYS A 112 -9.12 -6.56 8.89
CA LYS A 112 -9.06 -8.01 8.86
C LYS A 112 -8.91 -8.46 7.42
N LEU A 113 -7.87 -9.25 7.16
CA LEU A 113 -7.59 -9.82 5.84
C LEU A 113 -7.80 -11.33 5.91
N ILE A 114 -8.66 -11.87 5.06
CA ILE A 114 -8.85 -13.31 4.93
C ILE A 114 -8.32 -13.73 3.57
N CYS A 115 -7.33 -14.63 3.57
CA CYS A 115 -6.76 -15.19 2.35
C CYS A 115 -7.18 -16.65 2.22
N ASP A 116 -7.83 -17.00 1.11
CA ASP A 116 -8.10 -18.37 0.74
C ASP A 116 -7.21 -18.71 -0.45
N GLY A 117 -6.00 -19.18 -0.16
CA GLY A 117 -5.02 -19.47 -1.20
C GLY A 117 -5.44 -20.63 -2.10
N LYS A 118 -6.25 -21.55 -1.61
CA LYS A 118 -6.72 -22.70 -2.40
C LYS A 118 -7.78 -22.26 -3.42
N ALA A 119 -8.65 -21.34 -3.03
CA ALA A 119 -9.65 -20.76 -3.93
C ALA A 119 -9.11 -19.58 -4.73
N LEU A 120 -7.89 -19.09 -4.42
CA LEU A 120 -7.28 -17.89 -5.01
C LEU A 120 -8.19 -16.65 -4.87
N THR A 121 -8.71 -16.47 -3.66
CA THR A 121 -9.51 -15.30 -3.30
C THR A 121 -9.05 -14.70 -1.98
N PHE A 122 -9.33 -13.41 -1.79
CA PHE A 122 -9.10 -12.74 -0.52
C PHE A 122 -10.23 -11.76 -0.22
N THR A 123 -10.43 -11.48 1.05
CA THR A 123 -11.49 -10.59 1.52
C THR A 123 -10.93 -9.58 2.51
N ILE A 124 -11.30 -8.33 2.37
CA ILE A 124 -10.93 -7.26 3.28
C ILE A 124 -12.17 -6.89 4.10
N LEU A 125 -12.01 -6.87 5.41
CA LEU A 125 -13.08 -6.58 6.35
C LEU A 125 -12.63 -5.51 7.35
N ASP A 126 -13.55 -4.66 7.75
CA ASP A 126 -13.38 -3.85 8.94
C ASP A 126 -13.61 -4.77 10.15
N PRO A 127 -12.66 -4.82 11.09
CA PRO A 127 -12.78 -5.69 12.25
C PRO A 127 -13.91 -5.31 13.21
#